data_45635cb17853fa0147a77e500849f621
#
_entry.id   45635cb17853fa0147a77e500849f621
#
_cell.length_a   1.000
_cell.length_b   1.000
_cell.length_c   1.000
_cell.angle_alpha   90.00
_cell.angle_beta   90.00
_cell.angle_gamma   90.00
#
_symmetry.space_group_name_H-M   'P 1'
#
loop_
_entity.id
_entity.type
_entity.pdbx_description
1 polymer ?
#
loop_
_entity_poly.entity_id
_entity_poly.type
_entity_poly.pdbx_seq_one_letter_code
_entity_poly.pdbx_strand_id
1 'polypeptide(L)'
;MSTFLPSLLLVMMGGVLLGMGFIARKKAKASVSWPLAAGVILSSEVRERSRYDSSSHSSRTTYEAAVNYQYTIMGQVYTSDRVSSGQKNASRKNCNEIVAKYPAGAQVSVRYDPDKPQDAVLETIARGSTGNLILGAVLLALAVVLYIWLA
;
A
#
# COMPACT_ATOMS: atom_id res chain seq x y z
N MET A 1 12.56 15.23 33.51
CA MET A 1 12.19 13.83 33.10
C MET A 1 11.02 13.75 32.13
N SER A 2 10.21 14.79 31.93
CA SER A 2 8.99 14.75 31.06
C SER A 2 9.27 15.02 29.55
N THR A 3 10.44 15.49 29.19
CA THR A 3 10.79 15.90 27.81
C THR A 3 11.23 14.73 26.92
N PHE A 4 11.66 13.60 27.49
CA PHE A 4 12.08 12.42 26.73
C PHE A 4 10.94 11.60 26.13
N LEU A 5 9.76 11.64 26.74
CA LEU A 5 8.59 10.89 26.28
C LEU A 5 8.09 11.31 24.88
N PRO A 6 7.89 12.61 24.56
CA PRO A 6 7.40 13.01 23.25
C PRO A 6 8.43 12.76 22.12
N SER A 7 9.73 12.94 22.39
CA SER A 7 10.78 12.65 21.40
C SER A 7 10.88 11.15 21.10
N LEU A 8 10.76 10.30 22.12
CA LEU A 8 10.75 8.85 21.95
C LEU A 8 9.56 8.36 21.11
N LEU A 9 8.37 8.91 21.33
CA LEU A 9 7.17 8.59 20.53
C LEU A 9 7.34 8.98 19.07
N LEU A 10 7.92 10.15 18.78
CA LEU A 10 8.19 10.60 17.42
C LEU A 10 9.21 9.70 16.71
N VAL A 11 10.25 9.26 17.41
CA VAL A 11 11.26 8.33 16.87
C VAL A 11 10.61 6.98 16.55
N MET A 12 9.82 6.43 17.45
CA MET A 12 9.12 5.15 17.21
C MET A 12 8.15 5.25 16.03
N MET A 13 7.33 6.29 15.97
CA MET A 13 6.36 6.49 14.87
C MET A 13 7.06 6.71 13.53
N GLY A 14 8.12 7.51 13.50
CA GLY A 14 8.95 7.73 12.32
C GLY A 14 9.62 6.44 11.84
N GLY A 15 10.17 5.64 12.74
CA GLY A 15 10.80 4.36 12.44
C GLY A 15 9.83 3.34 11.84
N VAL A 16 8.62 3.23 12.38
CA VAL A 16 7.57 2.34 11.84
C VAL A 16 7.17 2.75 10.42
N LEU A 17 6.95 4.04 10.18
CA LEU A 17 6.58 4.54 8.85
C LEU A 17 7.68 4.31 7.81
N LEU A 18 8.94 4.53 8.17
CA LEU A 18 10.10 4.23 7.31
C LEU A 18 10.18 2.73 7.01
N GLY A 19 10.04 1.87 8.02
CA GLY A 19 10.06 0.42 7.86
C GLY A 19 8.97 -0.07 6.90
N MET A 20 7.74 0.40 7.06
CA MET A 20 6.62 0.06 6.15
C MET A 20 6.88 0.53 4.71
N GLY A 21 7.39 1.75 4.54
CA GLY A 21 7.75 2.28 3.22
C GLY A 21 8.88 1.49 2.55
N PHE A 22 9.88 1.08 3.32
CA PHE A 22 11.01 0.29 2.83
C PHE A 22 10.59 -1.13 2.40
N ILE A 23 9.79 -1.82 3.22
CA ILE A 23 9.27 -3.16 2.91
C ILE A 23 8.43 -3.13 1.62
N ALA A 24 7.54 -2.14 1.47
CA ALA A 24 6.74 -1.99 0.26
C ALA A 24 7.60 -1.77 -0.99
N ARG A 25 8.64 -0.96 -0.90
CA ARG A 25 9.60 -0.75 -2.00
C ARG A 25 10.42 -2.01 -2.32
N LYS A 26 10.87 -2.74 -1.30
CA LYS A 26 11.60 -4.00 -1.48
C LYS A 26 10.74 -5.03 -2.22
N LYS A 27 9.47 -5.21 -1.81
CA LYS A 27 8.52 -6.08 -2.52
C LYS A 27 8.22 -5.61 -3.94
N ALA A 28 8.02 -4.33 -4.16
CA ALA A 28 7.81 -3.78 -5.50
C ALA A 28 9.02 -4.00 -6.41
N LYS A 29 10.23 -3.83 -5.88
CA LYS A 29 11.48 -4.08 -6.63
C LYS A 29 11.66 -5.58 -6.94
N ALA A 30 11.36 -6.45 -6.00
CA ALA A 30 11.39 -7.90 -6.21
C ALA A 30 10.37 -8.34 -7.27
N SER A 31 9.17 -7.76 -7.28
CA SER A 31 8.11 -8.13 -8.22
C SER A 31 8.43 -7.79 -9.69
N VAL A 32 9.46 -6.97 -9.96
CA VAL A 32 9.91 -6.70 -11.34
C VAL A 32 10.47 -7.96 -12.01
N SER A 33 11.17 -8.80 -11.24
CA SER A 33 11.76 -10.06 -11.73
C SER A 33 10.81 -11.27 -11.63
N TRP A 34 9.61 -11.09 -11.08
CA TRP A 34 8.64 -12.15 -10.93
C TRP A 34 8.12 -12.66 -12.28
N PRO A 35 7.89 -13.97 -12.43
CA PRO A 35 7.30 -14.54 -13.63
C PRO A 35 5.89 -14.00 -13.88
N LEU A 36 5.49 -14.09 -15.15
CA LEU A 36 4.17 -13.65 -15.61
C LEU A 36 3.24 -14.85 -15.75
N ALA A 37 1.99 -14.68 -15.33
CA ALA A 37 0.89 -15.60 -15.59
C ALA A 37 -0.24 -14.85 -16.30
N ALA A 38 -0.96 -15.55 -17.16
CA ALA A 38 -2.20 -15.02 -17.76
C ALA A 38 -3.30 -15.02 -16.69
N GLY A 39 -4.03 -13.90 -16.61
CA GLY A 39 -5.14 -13.74 -15.69
C GLY A 39 -6.31 -12.99 -16.31
N VAL A 40 -7.43 -12.99 -15.61
CA VAL A 40 -8.65 -12.26 -15.98
C VAL A 40 -9.20 -11.50 -14.78
N ILE A 41 -9.67 -10.30 -15.01
CA ILE A 41 -10.33 -9.48 -13.99
C ILE A 41 -11.74 -10.04 -13.74
N LEU A 42 -12.02 -10.41 -12.49
CA LEU A 42 -13.34 -10.91 -12.09
C LEU A 42 -14.28 -9.77 -11.75
N SER A 43 -13.80 -8.80 -10.98
CA SER A 43 -14.57 -7.60 -10.61
C SER A 43 -13.66 -6.41 -10.43
N SER A 44 -14.18 -5.23 -10.70
CA SER A 44 -13.45 -3.97 -10.56
C SER A 44 -14.42 -2.86 -10.17
N GLU A 45 -14.26 -2.32 -8.97
CA GLU A 45 -15.14 -1.30 -8.43
C GLU A 45 -14.40 -0.36 -7.48
N VAL A 46 -14.91 0.85 -7.30
CA VAL A 46 -14.44 1.75 -6.24
C VAL A 46 -15.30 1.53 -5.02
N ARG A 47 -14.68 1.09 -3.94
CA ARG A 47 -15.34 0.95 -2.62
C ARG A 47 -15.09 2.19 -1.79
N GLU A 48 -16.14 2.71 -1.26
CA GLU A 48 -16.12 3.78 -0.27
C GLU A 48 -16.23 3.18 1.14
N ARG A 49 -15.30 3.57 2.01
CA ARG A 49 -15.34 3.18 3.42
C ARG A 49 -15.40 4.45 4.25
N SER A 50 -16.54 4.69 4.87
CA SER A 50 -16.71 5.72 5.87
C SER A 50 -16.45 5.13 7.24
N ARG A 51 -15.56 5.76 8.02
CA ARG A 51 -15.31 5.42 9.42
C ARG A 51 -15.66 6.64 10.26
N TYR A 52 -16.61 6.48 11.16
CA TYR A 52 -16.90 7.47 12.17
C TYR A 52 -15.94 7.28 13.35
N ASP A 53 -15.23 8.33 13.72
CA ASP A 53 -14.37 8.36 14.90
C ASP A 53 -15.11 9.09 16.01
N SER A 54 -15.59 8.34 17.00
CA SER A 54 -16.35 8.86 18.13
C SER A 54 -15.50 9.76 19.03
N SER A 55 -14.19 9.62 19.04
CA SER A 55 -13.29 10.44 19.87
C SER A 55 -13.09 11.84 19.32
N SER A 56 -13.06 11.98 18.00
CA SER A 56 -12.88 13.26 17.30
C SER A 56 -14.18 13.83 16.73
N HIS A 57 -15.33 13.15 16.91
CA HIS A 57 -16.64 13.50 16.34
C HIS A 57 -16.57 13.80 14.84
N SER A 58 -15.66 13.11 14.12
CA SER A 58 -15.44 13.31 12.70
C SER A 58 -15.67 12.03 11.90
N SER A 59 -16.20 12.19 10.69
CA SER A 59 -16.33 11.10 9.72
C SER A 59 -15.19 11.20 8.72
N ARG A 60 -14.43 10.12 8.55
CA ARG A 60 -13.39 10.00 7.56
C ARG A 60 -13.79 9.04 6.47
N THR A 61 -13.93 9.55 5.26
CA THR A 61 -14.17 8.75 4.07
C THR A 61 -12.85 8.38 3.40
N THR A 62 -12.67 7.11 3.13
CA THR A 62 -11.53 6.56 2.37
C THR A 62 -12.04 5.79 1.17
N TYR A 63 -11.29 5.83 0.07
CA TYR A 63 -11.62 5.13 -1.16
C TYR A 63 -10.61 4.02 -1.41
N GLU A 64 -11.09 2.88 -1.91
CA GLU A 64 -10.28 1.72 -2.28
C GLU A 64 -10.70 1.25 -3.67
N ALA A 65 -9.71 1.04 -4.56
CA ALA A 65 -9.96 0.35 -5.82
C ALA A 65 -9.94 -1.15 -5.57
N ALA A 66 -11.11 -1.77 -5.52
CA ALA A 66 -11.27 -3.21 -5.33
C ALA A 66 -11.26 -3.90 -6.69
N VAL A 67 -10.10 -4.39 -7.09
CA VAL A 67 -9.90 -5.14 -8.34
C VAL A 67 -9.59 -6.58 -7.97
N ASN A 68 -10.51 -7.49 -8.21
CA ASN A 68 -10.30 -8.92 -8.00
C ASN A 68 -9.99 -9.58 -9.33
N TYR A 69 -8.98 -10.44 -9.34
CA TYR A 69 -8.57 -11.16 -10.53
C TYR A 69 -8.18 -12.59 -10.21
N GLN A 70 -8.30 -13.46 -11.20
CA GLN A 70 -7.80 -14.83 -11.15
C GLN A 70 -6.68 -15.02 -12.17
N TYR A 71 -5.79 -15.94 -11.92
CA TYR A 71 -4.69 -16.35 -12.80
C TYR A 71 -4.38 -17.82 -12.60
N THR A 72 -3.78 -18.44 -13.60
CA THR A 72 -3.47 -19.88 -13.57
C THR A 72 -1.98 -20.10 -13.65
N ILE A 73 -1.46 -20.94 -12.75
CA ILE A 73 -0.05 -21.34 -12.71
C ILE A 73 -0.04 -22.87 -12.73
N MET A 74 0.59 -23.49 -13.73
CA MET A 74 0.71 -24.94 -13.87
C MET A 74 -0.64 -25.68 -13.69
N GLY A 75 -1.74 -25.12 -14.21
CA GLY A 75 -3.07 -25.70 -14.11
C GLY A 75 -3.83 -25.41 -12.80
N GLN A 76 -3.20 -24.80 -11.81
CA GLN A 76 -3.85 -24.37 -10.57
C GLN A 76 -4.32 -22.92 -10.67
N VAL A 77 -5.56 -22.68 -10.25
CA VAL A 77 -6.18 -21.33 -10.25
C VAL A 77 -5.92 -20.65 -8.92
N TYR A 78 -5.47 -19.42 -9.00
CA TYR A 78 -5.27 -18.51 -7.85
C TYR A 78 -6.08 -17.24 -8.04
N THR A 79 -6.43 -16.62 -6.93
CA THR A 79 -7.12 -15.30 -6.92
C THR A 79 -6.34 -14.31 -6.08
N SER A 80 -6.37 -13.05 -6.48
CA SER A 80 -5.78 -11.94 -5.72
C SER A 80 -6.56 -10.64 -5.96
N ASP A 81 -6.39 -9.70 -5.03
CA ASP A 81 -6.98 -8.36 -5.09
C ASP A 81 -5.90 -7.25 -5.11
N ARG A 82 -4.64 -7.63 -5.27
CA ARG A 82 -3.49 -6.71 -5.19
C ARG A 82 -3.15 -6.11 -6.54
N VAL A 83 -3.51 -4.86 -6.75
CA VAL A 83 -3.07 -4.12 -7.95
C VAL A 83 -1.57 -3.82 -7.90
N SER A 84 -1.06 -3.37 -6.75
CA SER A 84 0.36 -3.03 -6.57
C SER A 84 0.85 -3.34 -5.16
N SER A 85 2.16 -3.34 -4.97
CA SER A 85 2.77 -3.41 -3.63
C SER A 85 2.62 -2.05 -2.95
N GLY A 86 1.90 -1.98 -1.82
CA GLY A 86 1.73 -0.76 -1.03
C GLY A 86 0.31 -0.51 -0.56
N GLN A 87 -0.04 0.75 -0.38
CA GLN A 87 -1.30 1.16 0.21
C GLN A 87 -2.46 0.97 -0.77
N LYS A 88 -3.53 0.31 -0.31
CA LYS A 88 -4.76 0.10 -1.09
C LYS A 88 -5.63 1.38 -1.17
N ASN A 89 -5.60 2.19 -0.13
CA ASN A 89 -6.40 3.41 -0.04
C ASN A 89 -5.76 4.54 -0.84
N ALA A 90 -6.56 5.21 -1.67
CA ALA A 90 -6.13 6.32 -2.50
C ALA A 90 -7.20 7.41 -2.55
N SER A 91 -6.92 8.51 -3.25
CA SER A 91 -7.97 9.48 -3.57
C SER A 91 -9.02 8.84 -4.49
N ARG A 92 -10.25 9.31 -4.45
CA ARG A 92 -11.33 8.83 -5.33
C ARG A 92 -10.92 8.86 -6.81
N LYS A 93 -10.22 9.93 -7.22
CA LYS A 93 -9.70 10.08 -8.59
C LYS A 93 -8.76 8.92 -8.95
N ASN A 94 -7.77 8.63 -8.11
CA ASN A 94 -6.81 7.55 -8.35
C ASN A 94 -7.50 6.16 -8.36
N CYS A 95 -8.51 5.96 -7.50
CA CYS A 95 -9.30 4.72 -7.52
C CYS A 95 -10.06 4.56 -8.82
N ASN A 96 -10.71 5.62 -9.33
CA ASN A 96 -11.40 5.62 -10.62
C ASN A 96 -10.45 5.30 -11.78
N GLU A 97 -9.24 5.87 -11.79
CA GLU A 97 -8.23 5.59 -12.81
C GLU A 97 -7.80 4.11 -12.80
N ILE A 98 -7.65 3.51 -11.61
CA ILE A 98 -7.31 2.09 -11.48
C ILE A 98 -8.45 1.22 -12.01
N VAL A 99 -9.68 1.47 -11.60
CA VAL A 99 -10.86 0.70 -12.04
C VAL A 99 -11.06 0.82 -13.56
N ALA A 100 -10.89 2.01 -14.12
CA ALA A 100 -10.96 2.22 -15.56
C ALA A 100 -9.86 1.46 -16.34
N LYS A 101 -8.69 1.31 -15.75
CA LYS A 101 -7.56 0.57 -16.34
C LYS A 101 -7.78 -0.95 -16.35
N TYR A 102 -8.53 -1.46 -15.37
CA TYR A 102 -8.76 -2.90 -15.17
C TYR A 102 -10.26 -3.23 -15.14
N PRO A 103 -10.99 -3.09 -16.26
CA PRO A 103 -12.40 -3.42 -16.28
C PRO A 103 -12.64 -4.93 -16.11
N ALA A 104 -13.81 -5.30 -15.56
CA ALA A 104 -14.20 -6.70 -15.41
C ALA A 104 -14.20 -7.42 -16.76
N GLY A 105 -13.72 -8.67 -16.78
CA GLY A 105 -13.55 -9.48 -18.00
C GLY A 105 -12.25 -9.20 -18.77
N ALA A 106 -11.49 -8.16 -18.45
CA ALA A 106 -10.25 -7.86 -19.14
C ALA A 106 -9.19 -8.94 -18.87
N GLN A 107 -8.46 -9.33 -19.92
CA GLN A 107 -7.27 -10.17 -19.80
C GLN A 107 -6.09 -9.33 -19.33
N VAL A 108 -5.33 -9.86 -18.37
CA VAL A 108 -4.20 -9.17 -17.74
C VAL A 108 -3.01 -10.09 -17.56
N SER A 109 -1.82 -9.49 -17.57
CA SER A 109 -0.60 -10.19 -17.17
C SER A 109 -0.36 -9.96 -15.67
N VAL A 110 -0.35 -11.04 -14.91
CA VAL A 110 -0.17 -11.05 -13.47
C VAL A 110 1.24 -11.45 -13.14
N ARG A 111 1.95 -10.69 -12.31
CA ARG A 111 3.25 -11.09 -11.76
C ARG A 111 3.04 -11.76 -10.41
N TYR A 112 3.56 -12.96 -10.26
CA TYR A 112 3.41 -13.75 -9.03
C TYR A 112 4.76 -14.11 -8.42
N ASP A 113 4.78 -14.23 -7.09
CA ASP A 113 5.95 -14.70 -6.36
C ASP A 113 6.11 -16.21 -6.57
N PRO A 114 7.25 -16.69 -7.15
CA PRO A 114 7.43 -18.12 -7.39
C PRO A 114 7.46 -18.95 -6.11
N ASP A 115 7.92 -18.38 -4.98
CA ASP A 115 7.95 -19.05 -3.68
C ASP A 115 6.59 -19.05 -2.99
N LYS A 116 5.73 -18.06 -3.34
CA LYS A 116 4.37 -17.88 -2.78
C LYS A 116 3.40 -17.49 -3.88
N PRO A 117 2.90 -18.46 -4.67
CA PRO A 117 2.04 -18.17 -5.83
C PRO A 117 0.79 -17.34 -5.55
N GLN A 118 0.33 -17.31 -4.30
CA GLN A 118 -0.80 -16.47 -3.85
C GLN A 118 -0.44 -14.97 -3.77
N ASP A 119 0.85 -14.64 -3.63
CA ASP A 119 1.34 -13.27 -3.63
C ASP A 119 1.56 -12.81 -5.09
N ALA A 120 0.59 -12.09 -5.62
CA ALA A 120 0.62 -11.60 -6.98
C ALA A 120 0.24 -10.13 -7.07
N VAL A 121 0.72 -9.45 -8.12
CA VAL A 121 0.45 -8.04 -8.39
C VAL A 121 0.23 -7.80 -9.88
N LEU A 122 -0.60 -6.81 -10.22
CA LEU A 122 -0.78 -6.32 -11.58
C LEU A 122 0.27 -5.27 -11.95
N GLU A 123 0.73 -4.49 -10.97
CA GLU A 123 1.73 -3.43 -11.16
C GLU A 123 2.91 -3.60 -10.21
N THR A 124 4.11 -3.39 -10.71
CA THR A 124 5.37 -3.52 -9.95
C THR A 124 5.75 -2.27 -9.15
N ILE A 125 4.89 -1.27 -9.10
CA ILE A 125 5.12 -0.02 -8.38
C ILE A 125 4.65 -0.09 -6.93
N ALA A 126 5.41 0.53 -6.02
CA ALA A 126 5.01 0.66 -4.61
C ALA A 126 4.16 1.92 -4.41
N ARG A 127 2.85 1.83 -4.66
CA ARG A 127 1.93 2.96 -4.46
C ARG A 127 1.91 3.39 -2.99
N GLY A 128 1.98 4.69 -2.74
CA GLY A 128 1.92 5.29 -1.40
C GLY A 128 3.19 5.16 -0.54
N SER A 129 4.19 4.38 -0.95
CA SER A 129 5.42 4.19 -0.16
C SER A 129 6.27 5.46 -0.04
N THR A 130 6.23 6.32 -1.05
CA THR A 130 6.98 7.58 -1.05
C THR A 130 6.48 8.54 0.03
N GLY A 131 5.15 8.67 0.18
CA GLY A 131 4.55 9.51 1.22
C GLY A 131 4.94 9.05 2.63
N ASN A 132 4.91 7.76 2.89
CA ASN A 132 5.31 7.20 4.20
C ASN A 132 6.80 7.43 4.49
N LEU A 133 7.67 7.35 3.49
CA LEU A 133 9.11 7.61 3.67
C LEU A 133 9.39 9.08 3.96
N ILE A 134 8.75 9.99 3.22
CA ILE A 134 8.89 11.43 3.45
C ILE A 134 8.38 11.79 4.85
N LEU A 135 7.19 11.35 5.20
CA LEU A 135 6.59 11.61 6.51
C LEU A 135 7.45 11.05 7.65
N GLY A 136 7.93 9.82 7.50
CA GLY A 136 8.82 9.19 8.48
C GLY A 136 10.14 9.95 8.66
N ALA A 137 10.75 10.41 7.56
CA ALA A 137 11.97 11.23 7.60
C ALA A 137 11.74 12.58 8.27
N VAL A 138 10.62 13.25 7.98
CA VAL A 138 10.26 14.53 8.60
C VAL A 138 10.05 14.37 10.11
N LEU A 139 9.37 13.33 10.55
CA LEU A 139 9.16 13.06 11.98
C LEU A 139 10.47 12.80 12.71
N LEU A 140 11.40 12.05 12.10
CA LEU A 140 12.72 11.84 12.70
C LEU A 140 13.54 13.14 12.77
N ALA A 141 13.50 13.98 11.72
CA ALA A 141 14.17 15.28 11.74
C ALA A 141 13.61 16.19 12.84
N LEU A 142 12.29 16.23 13.00
CA LEU A 142 11.64 16.98 14.09
C LEU A 142 12.03 16.44 15.48
N ALA A 143 12.13 15.12 15.63
CA ALA A 143 12.56 14.53 16.90
C ALA A 143 14.00 14.94 17.27
N VAL A 144 14.91 14.99 16.30
CA VAL A 144 16.29 15.43 16.49
C VAL A 144 16.34 16.93 16.87
N VAL A 145 15.59 17.77 16.16
CA VAL A 145 15.54 19.22 16.47
C VAL A 145 14.99 19.46 17.87
N LEU A 146 13.92 18.78 18.26
CA LEU A 146 13.36 18.86 19.61
C LEU A 146 14.36 18.39 20.67
N TYR A 147 15.08 17.32 20.38
CA TYR A 147 16.09 16.81 21.30
C TYR A 147 17.22 17.85 21.53
N ILE A 148 17.74 18.46 20.45
CA ILE A 148 18.81 19.49 20.54
C ILE A 148 18.30 20.75 21.24
N TRP A 149 17.02 21.11 21.06
CA TRP A 149 16.47 22.35 21.65
C TRP A 149 16.13 22.20 23.13
N LEU A 150 15.92 20.96 23.60
CA LEU A 150 15.52 20.65 24.99
C LEU A 150 16.69 20.04 25.80
N ALA A 151 17.84 19.76 25.19
CA ALA A 151 19.06 19.31 25.84
C ALA A 151 19.94 20.49 26.29
#